data_ad156254b79194566d2a7af35dcf4533
#
_entry.id   ad156254b79194566d2a7af35dcf4533
#
_cell.length_a   1.000
_cell.length_b   1.000
_cell.length_c   1.000
_cell.angle_alpha   90.00
_cell.angle_beta   90.00
_cell.angle_gamma   90.00
#
_symmetry.space_group_name_H-M   'P 1'
#
loop_
_entity.id
_entity.type
_entity.pdbx_description
1 polymer ?
#
loop_
_entity_poly.entity_id
_entity_poly.type
_entity_poly.pdbx_seq_one_letter_code
_entity_poly.pdbx_strand_id
1 'polypeptide(L)'
;TRCTSSAASDVYKRQISVNNSSIEDQKTINSLESLDSLKDFMANYDKCKLHESATNMVFSDGNPKSEIMLIGEAPGHDEDIQGKPFVGRSGKLLDKMLEAINLNREKVYIANIVPWRPPNNRRPTDEEIDMCLPMIKKHIELINPKAILLLGSTATYALIRNTEGITKIRGKWVDIEINKKQYPTLPTFHPAFLLRQPGQKKYSWEDLKSLKKKVES
;
A
#
# COMPACT_ATOMS: atom_id res chain seq x y z
N THR A 1 -46.49 8.58 21.22
CA THR A 1 -45.63 8.21 20.08
C THR A 1 -44.66 9.32 19.73
N ARG A 2 -43.58 9.43 20.47
CA ARG A 2 -42.41 10.26 20.15
C ARG A 2 -41.17 9.47 20.54
N CYS A 3 -40.61 8.75 19.58
CA CYS A 3 -39.31 8.09 19.79
C CYS A 3 -38.64 7.78 18.42
N THR A 4 -38.21 8.82 17.68
CA THR A 4 -37.40 8.64 16.44
C THR A 4 -36.40 9.79 16.18
N SER A 5 -36.28 10.76 17.09
CA SER A 5 -35.45 11.97 16.85
C SER A 5 -34.00 11.80 17.35
N SER A 6 -33.74 10.95 18.34
CA SER A 6 -32.42 10.82 18.99
C SER A 6 -31.43 10.02 18.14
N ALA A 7 -31.82 8.85 17.62
CA ALA A 7 -30.91 8.00 16.87
C ALA A 7 -30.43 8.61 15.53
N ALA A 8 -31.33 9.30 14.81
CA ALA A 8 -30.96 9.99 13.56
C ALA A 8 -30.01 11.18 13.82
N SER A 9 -30.22 11.91 14.93
CA SER A 9 -29.33 12.98 15.36
C SER A 9 -27.94 12.46 15.75
N ASP A 10 -27.87 11.31 16.41
CA ASP A 10 -26.59 10.71 16.82
C ASP A 10 -25.82 10.12 15.64
N VAL A 11 -26.50 9.51 14.66
CA VAL A 11 -25.89 9.05 13.41
C VAL A 11 -25.36 10.21 12.59
N TYR A 12 -26.14 11.29 12.47
CA TYR A 12 -25.73 12.50 11.76
C TYR A 12 -24.54 13.22 12.42
N LYS A 13 -24.53 13.35 13.76
CA LYS A 13 -23.39 13.87 14.53
C LYS A 13 -22.15 13.00 14.38
N ARG A 14 -22.31 11.67 14.35
CA ARG A 14 -21.22 10.72 14.16
C ARG A 14 -20.62 10.82 12.74
N GLN A 15 -21.46 10.97 11.71
CA GLN A 15 -20.99 11.21 10.33
C GLN A 15 -20.26 12.54 10.18
N ILE A 16 -20.73 13.63 10.81
CA ILE A 16 -20.04 14.93 10.78
C ILE A 16 -18.70 14.86 11.51
N SER A 17 -18.61 14.18 12.66
CA SER A 17 -17.36 14.04 13.40
C SER A 17 -16.33 13.19 12.64
N VAL A 18 -16.73 12.11 11.96
CA VAL A 18 -15.87 11.27 11.13
C VAL A 18 -15.35 12.06 9.91
N ASN A 19 -16.21 12.85 9.25
CA ASN A 19 -15.79 13.69 8.12
C ASN A 19 -14.80 14.79 8.53
N ASN A 20 -15.03 15.44 9.68
CA ASN A 20 -14.11 16.49 10.17
C ASN A 20 -12.76 15.92 10.58
N SER A 21 -12.71 14.77 11.24
CA SER A 21 -11.45 14.13 11.63
C SER A 21 -10.64 13.67 10.42
N SER A 22 -11.27 13.17 9.37
CA SER A 22 -10.59 12.77 8.13
C SER A 22 -10.02 13.97 7.35
N ILE A 23 -10.69 15.12 7.39
CA ILE A 23 -10.21 16.37 6.77
C ILE A 23 -8.99 16.92 7.52
N GLU A 24 -8.98 16.84 8.84
CA GLU A 24 -7.88 17.30 9.67
C GLU A 24 -6.64 16.42 9.50
N ASP A 25 -6.81 15.09 9.47
CA ASP A 25 -5.73 14.15 9.16
C ASP A 25 -5.14 14.42 7.78
N GLN A 26 -5.99 14.65 6.77
CA GLN A 26 -5.52 14.93 5.41
C GLN A 26 -4.71 16.25 5.35
N LYS A 27 -5.12 17.29 6.09
CA LYS A 27 -4.33 18.53 6.19
C LYS A 27 -2.99 18.28 6.85
N THR A 28 -2.98 17.55 7.96
CA THR A 28 -1.75 17.19 8.68
C THR A 28 -0.82 16.37 7.79
N ILE A 29 -1.33 15.31 7.15
CA ILE A 29 -0.53 14.46 6.24
C ILE A 29 0.04 15.29 5.08
N ASN A 30 -0.74 16.19 4.49
CA ASN A 30 -0.28 17.03 3.38
C ASN A 30 0.86 17.97 3.79
N SER A 31 0.91 18.42 5.06
CA SER A 31 1.97 19.28 5.58
C SER A 31 3.28 18.55 5.92
N LEU A 32 3.31 17.22 5.92
CA LEU A 32 4.51 16.46 6.22
C LEU A 32 5.53 16.58 5.06
N GLU A 33 6.78 16.86 5.39
CA GLU A 33 7.84 17.12 4.40
C GLU A 33 8.92 16.03 4.34
N SER A 34 8.85 15.03 5.24
CA SER A 34 9.87 13.97 5.30
C SER A 34 9.25 12.61 5.63
N LEU A 35 9.99 11.54 5.31
CA LEU A 35 9.61 10.17 5.70
C LEU A 35 9.61 10.00 7.22
N ASP A 36 10.50 10.67 7.94
CA ASP A 36 10.55 10.60 9.41
C ASP A 36 9.29 11.23 10.01
N SER A 37 8.89 12.43 9.56
CA SER A 37 7.63 13.06 10.01
C SER A 37 6.39 12.23 9.66
N LEU A 38 6.38 11.58 8.49
CA LEU A 38 5.30 10.65 8.12
C LEU A 38 5.29 9.42 9.03
N LYS A 39 6.46 8.85 9.33
CA LYS A 39 6.60 7.71 10.24
C LYS A 39 6.11 8.03 11.64
N ASP A 40 6.48 9.19 12.18
CA ASP A 40 6.03 9.66 13.48
C ASP A 40 4.51 9.88 13.52
N PHE A 41 3.95 10.50 12.47
CA PHE A 41 2.50 10.63 12.34
C PHE A 41 1.81 9.27 12.33
N MET A 42 2.29 8.32 11.54
CA MET A 42 1.71 6.98 11.44
C MET A 42 1.83 6.20 12.74
N ALA A 43 2.96 6.32 13.45
CA ALA A 43 3.16 5.65 14.75
C ALA A 43 2.17 6.12 15.84
N ASN A 44 1.70 7.37 15.74
CA ASN A 44 0.73 7.96 16.65
C ASN A 44 -0.72 7.95 16.12
N TYR A 45 -0.96 7.30 14.98
CA TYR A 45 -2.29 7.27 14.36
C TYR A 45 -3.15 6.16 14.97
N ASP A 46 -4.13 6.55 15.80
CA ASP A 46 -4.99 5.67 16.60
C ASP A 46 -6.35 5.33 15.96
N LYS A 47 -6.69 5.95 14.82
CA LYS A 47 -8.01 5.76 14.18
C LYS A 47 -8.15 4.42 13.47
N CYS A 48 -7.07 3.86 12.93
CA CYS A 48 -7.08 2.53 12.34
C CYS A 48 -6.81 1.47 13.42
N LYS A 49 -7.85 0.80 13.90
CA LYS A 49 -7.77 -0.17 15.00
C LYS A 49 -6.83 -1.35 14.78
N LEU A 50 -6.30 -1.53 13.58
CA LEU A 50 -5.30 -2.56 13.33
C LEU A 50 -4.01 -2.35 14.15
N HIS A 51 -3.69 -1.10 14.53
CA HIS A 51 -2.55 -0.81 15.39
C HIS A 51 -2.66 -1.48 16.78
N GLU A 52 -3.89 -1.68 17.30
CA GLU A 52 -4.11 -2.30 18.60
C GLU A 52 -3.79 -3.80 18.61
N SER A 53 -3.91 -4.47 17.47
CA SER A 53 -3.71 -5.92 17.33
C SER A 53 -2.38 -6.29 16.69
N ALA A 54 -1.69 -5.36 16.06
CA ALA A 54 -0.38 -5.57 15.47
C ALA A 54 0.74 -5.45 16.52
N THR A 55 1.81 -6.23 16.36
CA THR A 55 3.00 -6.16 17.20
C THR A 55 3.85 -4.94 16.86
N ASN A 56 4.01 -4.68 15.56
CA ASN A 56 4.77 -3.55 15.05
C ASN A 56 4.05 -2.86 13.88
N MET A 57 4.29 -1.56 13.75
CA MET A 57 4.04 -0.84 12.51
C MET A 57 5.13 -1.21 11.49
N VAL A 58 4.73 -1.72 10.34
CA VAL A 58 5.62 -2.04 9.22
C VAL A 58 5.65 -0.85 8.26
N PHE A 59 6.58 0.07 8.45
CA PHE A 59 6.62 1.34 7.72
C PHE A 59 7.10 1.15 6.29
N SER A 60 8.35 0.71 6.12
CA SER A 60 8.98 0.49 4.81
C SER A 60 10.30 -0.26 4.92
N ASP A 61 10.86 -0.65 3.76
CA ASP A 61 12.21 -1.16 3.60
C ASP A 61 12.79 -0.69 2.26
N GLY A 62 14.11 -0.79 2.12
CA GLY A 62 14.81 -0.43 0.88
C GLY A 62 15.35 1.00 0.87
N ASN A 63 15.51 1.57 -0.32
CA ASN A 63 16.20 2.85 -0.52
C ASN A 63 15.21 4.02 -0.72
N PRO A 64 15.18 5.00 0.19
CA PRO A 64 14.31 6.18 0.07
C PRO A 64 14.57 7.05 -1.18
N LYS A 65 15.73 6.88 -1.83
CA LYS A 65 16.09 7.59 -3.07
C LYS A 65 15.85 6.75 -4.33
N SER A 66 15.10 5.65 -4.20
CA SER A 66 14.85 4.75 -5.32
C SER A 66 13.90 5.35 -6.35
N GLU A 67 14.17 5.08 -7.62
CA GLU A 67 13.29 5.40 -8.74
C GLU A 67 12.10 4.41 -8.88
N ILE A 68 12.12 3.31 -8.12
CA ILE A 68 11.11 2.26 -8.16
C ILE A 68 10.51 2.08 -6.77
N MET A 69 9.17 2.16 -6.69
CA MET A 69 8.43 1.87 -5.47
C MET A 69 7.56 0.64 -5.65
N LEU A 70 7.66 -0.31 -4.72
CA LEU A 70 6.82 -1.50 -4.65
C LEU A 70 5.80 -1.33 -3.53
N ILE A 71 4.53 -1.62 -3.81
CA ILE A 71 3.45 -1.45 -2.83
C ILE A 71 2.64 -2.75 -2.74
N GLY A 72 2.65 -3.36 -1.56
CA GLY A 72 1.86 -4.55 -1.23
C GLY A 72 0.56 -4.22 -0.51
N GLU A 73 -0.11 -5.27 0.00
CA GLU A 73 -1.40 -5.17 0.69
C GLU A 73 -1.23 -4.73 2.15
N ALA A 74 -0.66 -5.59 2.97
CA ALA A 74 -0.48 -5.45 4.42
C ALA A 74 0.59 -6.42 4.91
N PRO A 75 1.14 -6.22 6.13
CA PRO A 75 2.09 -7.15 6.73
C PRO A 75 1.47 -8.51 7.03
N GLY A 76 2.24 -9.57 6.85
CA GLY A 76 1.98 -10.89 7.40
C GLY A 76 2.59 -11.04 8.79
N HIS A 77 2.59 -12.29 9.32
CA HIS A 77 3.11 -12.58 10.66
C HIS A 77 4.61 -12.24 10.80
N ASP A 78 5.43 -12.68 9.86
CA ASP A 78 6.88 -12.48 9.93
C ASP A 78 7.24 -11.00 9.81
N GLU A 79 6.51 -10.26 8.98
CA GLU A 79 6.65 -8.82 8.79
C GLU A 79 6.26 -8.05 10.06
N ASP A 80 5.18 -8.46 10.72
CA ASP A 80 4.70 -7.88 11.99
C ASP A 80 5.72 -8.06 13.12
N ILE A 81 6.36 -9.23 13.21
CA ILE A 81 7.40 -9.50 14.21
C ILE A 81 8.67 -8.70 13.94
N GLN A 82 9.09 -8.58 12.67
CA GLN A 82 10.36 -7.94 12.30
C GLN A 82 10.24 -6.43 12.05
N GLY A 83 9.02 -5.90 11.92
CA GLY A 83 8.78 -4.49 11.59
C GLY A 83 9.22 -4.10 10.16
N LYS A 84 9.40 -5.08 9.26
CA LYS A 84 9.85 -4.86 7.88
C LYS A 84 8.93 -5.54 6.86
N PRO A 85 8.64 -4.90 5.70
CA PRO A 85 7.78 -5.49 4.69
C PRO A 85 8.48 -6.62 3.93
N PHE A 86 7.70 -7.62 3.53
CA PHE A 86 8.15 -8.71 2.66
C PHE A 86 9.37 -9.48 3.18
N VAL A 87 9.38 -9.93 4.43
CA VAL A 87 10.47 -10.74 5.02
C VAL A 87 10.12 -12.22 5.11
N GLY A 88 8.84 -12.59 5.04
CA GLY A 88 8.38 -13.97 5.04
C GLY A 88 8.58 -14.69 3.70
N ARG A 89 7.89 -15.82 3.51
CA ARG A 89 8.00 -16.67 2.30
C ARG A 89 7.69 -15.90 1.01
N SER A 90 6.69 -15.03 1.02
CA SER A 90 6.35 -14.18 -0.12
C SER A 90 7.42 -13.14 -0.41
N GLY A 91 8.04 -12.60 0.61
CA GLY A 91 9.15 -11.65 0.50
C GLY A 91 10.40 -12.31 -0.11
N LYS A 92 10.74 -13.53 0.31
CA LYS A 92 11.85 -14.29 -0.31
C LYS A 92 11.61 -14.57 -1.80
N LEU A 93 10.36 -14.75 -2.22
CA LEU A 93 10.06 -14.84 -3.64
C LEU A 93 10.19 -13.47 -4.32
N LEU A 94 9.74 -12.39 -3.68
CA LEU A 94 9.91 -11.03 -4.22
C LEU A 94 11.39 -10.70 -4.44
N ASP A 95 12.27 -11.05 -3.50
CA ASP A 95 13.71 -10.84 -3.65
C ASP A 95 14.25 -11.55 -4.90
N LYS A 96 13.87 -12.82 -5.13
CA LYS A 96 14.23 -13.57 -6.35
C LYS A 96 13.65 -12.95 -7.62
N MET A 97 12.44 -12.40 -7.55
CA MET A 97 11.82 -11.70 -8.68
C MET A 97 12.59 -10.44 -9.04
N LEU A 98 13.05 -9.68 -8.05
CA LEU A 98 13.89 -8.50 -8.25
C LEU A 98 15.28 -8.87 -8.80
N GLU A 99 15.94 -9.89 -8.22
CA GLU A 99 17.23 -10.40 -8.70
C GLU A 99 17.19 -10.78 -10.17
N ALA A 100 16.09 -11.40 -10.62
CA ALA A 100 15.91 -11.82 -12.01
C ALA A 100 15.91 -10.65 -13.03
N ILE A 101 15.69 -9.42 -12.57
CA ILE A 101 15.78 -8.21 -13.39
C ILE A 101 16.97 -7.30 -12.96
N ASN A 102 17.94 -7.85 -12.24
CA ASN A 102 19.13 -7.15 -11.72
C ASN A 102 18.81 -6.02 -10.74
N LEU A 103 17.73 -6.16 -9.98
CA LEU A 103 17.36 -5.30 -8.85
C LEU A 103 17.53 -6.06 -7.52
N ASN A 104 17.61 -5.31 -6.43
CA ASN A 104 17.59 -5.79 -5.06
C ASN A 104 16.91 -4.74 -4.17
N ARG A 105 16.82 -4.99 -2.87
CA ARG A 105 16.18 -4.06 -1.92
C ARG A 105 16.86 -2.69 -1.85
N GLU A 106 18.15 -2.59 -2.11
CA GLU A 106 18.89 -1.33 -2.12
C GLU A 106 18.55 -0.44 -3.33
N LYS A 107 17.94 -1.02 -4.37
CA LYS A 107 17.56 -0.34 -5.61
C LYS A 107 16.06 -0.06 -5.72
N VAL A 108 15.28 -0.44 -4.71
CA VAL A 108 13.82 -0.24 -4.67
C VAL A 108 13.40 0.31 -3.31
N TYR A 109 12.21 0.92 -3.23
CA TYR A 109 11.55 1.24 -1.99
C TYR A 109 10.29 0.38 -1.84
N ILE A 110 10.07 -0.21 -0.67
CA ILE A 110 9.00 -1.19 -0.45
C ILE A 110 8.11 -0.73 0.71
N ALA A 111 6.80 -0.68 0.48
CA ALA A 111 5.81 -0.39 1.51
C ALA A 111 4.53 -1.22 1.27
N ASN A 112 3.54 -1.06 2.14
CA ASN A 112 2.21 -1.64 2.00
C ASN A 112 1.13 -0.55 2.04
N ILE A 113 -0.06 -0.83 1.51
CA ILE A 113 -1.22 0.04 1.64
C ILE A 113 -1.57 0.23 3.12
N VAL A 114 -1.61 -0.88 3.88
CA VAL A 114 -1.88 -0.88 5.32
C VAL A 114 -0.60 -1.24 6.06
N PRO A 115 -0.13 -0.42 7.03
CA PRO A 115 1.14 -0.65 7.71
C PRO A 115 1.04 -1.58 8.92
N TRP A 116 -0.15 -2.01 9.31
CA TRP A 116 -0.40 -2.90 10.44
C TRP A 116 -0.99 -4.22 9.98
N ARG A 117 -0.58 -5.31 10.62
CA ARG A 117 -1.06 -6.66 10.31
C ARG A 117 -2.53 -6.84 10.71
N PRO A 118 -3.42 -7.19 9.77
CA PRO A 118 -4.77 -7.58 10.13
C PRO A 118 -4.80 -8.91 10.91
N PRO A 119 -5.73 -9.07 11.88
CA PRO A 119 -5.89 -10.31 12.64
C PRO A 119 -5.99 -11.54 11.73
N ASN A 120 -5.27 -12.61 12.09
CA ASN A 120 -5.23 -13.88 11.35
C ASN A 120 -4.81 -13.74 9.85
N ASN A 121 -4.06 -12.68 9.50
CA ASN A 121 -3.68 -12.36 8.12
C ASN A 121 -4.89 -12.25 7.16
N ARG A 122 -6.06 -11.83 7.66
CA ARG A 122 -7.18 -11.55 6.78
C ARG A 122 -6.87 -10.39 5.84
N ARG A 123 -7.60 -10.28 4.76
CA ARG A 123 -7.55 -9.08 3.92
C ARG A 123 -8.02 -7.87 4.74
N PRO A 124 -7.36 -6.70 4.60
CA PRO A 124 -7.88 -5.44 5.14
C PRO A 124 -9.28 -5.12 4.60
N THR A 125 -10.12 -4.52 5.43
CA THR A 125 -11.43 -4.01 4.98
C THR A 125 -11.26 -2.76 4.13
N ASP A 126 -12.31 -2.37 3.40
CA ASP A 126 -12.27 -1.15 2.58
C ASP A 126 -12.11 0.10 3.46
N GLU A 127 -12.70 0.12 4.67
CA GLU A 127 -12.51 1.19 5.64
C GLU A 127 -11.06 1.28 6.13
N GLU A 128 -10.41 0.14 6.43
CA GLU A 128 -9.00 0.09 6.85
C GLU A 128 -8.07 0.58 5.72
N ILE A 129 -8.39 0.20 4.49
CA ILE A 129 -7.68 0.67 3.29
C ILE A 129 -7.84 2.18 3.13
N ASP A 130 -9.08 2.70 3.23
CA ASP A 130 -9.38 4.11 3.05
C ASP A 130 -8.74 4.99 4.12
N MET A 131 -8.67 4.52 5.38
CA MET A 131 -7.95 5.20 6.47
C MET A 131 -6.45 5.31 6.20
N CYS A 132 -5.83 4.27 5.62
CA CYS A 132 -4.40 4.23 5.35
C CYS A 132 -4.01 4.87 4.00
N LEU A 133 -4.96 5.03 3.08
CA LEU A 133 -4.69 5.52 1.72
C LEU A 133 -4.01 6.89 1.67
N PRO A 134 -4.35 7.90 2.50
CA PRO A 134 -3.63 9.17 2.51
C PRO A 134 -2.15 9.03 2.87
N MET A 135 -1.81 8.10 3.77
CA MET A 135 -0.43 7.84 4.21
C MET A 135 0.41 7.25 3.08
N ILE A 136 -0.09 6.22 2.37
CA ILE A 136 0.65 5.64 1.25
C ILE A 136 0.78 6.60 0.06
N LYS A 137 -0.22 7.46 -0.17
CA LYS A 137 -0.10 8.53 -1.17
C LYS A 137 1.00 9.53 -0.78
N LYS A 138 1.11 9.87 0.50
CA LYS A 138 2.20 10.73 0.99
C LYS A 138 3.57 10.04 0.88
N HIS A 139 3.66 8.73 1.14
CA HIS A 139 4.88 7.94 0.83
C HIS A 139 5.28 8.11 -0.63
N ILE A 140 4.35 7.91 -1.57
CA ILE A 140 4.62 8.05 -3.01
C ILE A 140 5.10 9.46 -3.34
N GLU A 141 4.48 10.48 -2.77
CA GLU A 141 4.88 11.89 -2.96
C GLU A 141 6.32 12.15 -2.49
N LEU A 142 6.66 11.69 -1.27
CA LEU A 142 7.97 11.90 -0.65
C LEU A 142 9.09 11.11 -1.34
N ILE A 143 8.83 9.87 -1.74
CA ILE A 143 9.78 9.04 -2.51
C ILE A 143 9.92 9.56 -3.94
N ASN A 144 8.82 10.03 -4.52
CA ASN A 144 8.77 10.56 -5.87
C ASN A 144 9.35 9.61 -6.95
N PRO A 145 8.89 8.34 -7.01
CA PRO A 145 9.46 7.33 -7.89
C PRO A 145 9.13 7.61 -9.37
N LYS A 146 9.97 7.12 -10.29
CA LYS A 146 9.69 7.09 -11.74
C LYS A 146 8.64 6.03 -12.12
N ALA A 147 8.57 4.96 -11.33
CA ALA A 147 7.62 3.88 -11.56
C ALA A 147 7.16 3.23 -10.25
N ILE A 148 5.88 2.83 -10.21
CA ILE A 148 5.29 2.09 -9.10
C ILE A 148 4.90 0.70 -9.56
N LEU A 149 5.26 -0.33 -8.80
CA LEU A 149 4.81 -1.71 -8.98
C LEU A 149 3.81 -2.08 -7.88
N LEU A 150 2.56 -2.34 -8.26
CA LEU A 150 1.51 -2.78 -7.34
C LEU A 150 1.46 -4.29 -7.27
N LEU A 151 1.66 -4.83 -6.07
CA LEU A 151 1.73 -6.27 -5.81
C LEU A 151 0.36 -6.79 -5.36
N GLY A 152 -0.43 -7.29 -6.31
CA GLY A 152 -1.71 -7.96 -6.07
C GLY A 152 -2.94 -7.06 -6.16
N SER A 153 -4.12 -7.68 -5.97
CA SER A 153 -5.43 -7.05 -6.19
C SER A 153 -5.73 -5.92 -5.22
N THR A 154 -5.36 -6.05 -3.94
CA THR A 154 -5.69 -5.04 -2.91
C THR A 154 -4.93 -3.74 -3.14
N ALA A 155 -3.62 -3.81 -3.40
CA ALA A 155 -2.82 -2.63 -3.72
C ALA A 155 -3.31 -1.96 -5.02
N THR A 156 -3.66 -2.77 -6.02
CA THR A 156 -4.22 -2.30 -7.29
C THR A 156 -5.55 -1.58 -7.08
N TYR A 157 -6.49 -2.20 -6.35
CA TYR A 157 -7.79 -1.60 -6.06
C TYR A 157 -7.65 -0.29 -5.26
N ALA A 158 -6.79 -0.28 -4.24
CA ALA A 158 -6.61 0.88 -3.38
C ALA A 158 -6.17 2.14 -4.14
N LEU A 159 -5.24 2.00 -5.08
CA LEU A 159 -4.61 3.14 -5.76
C LEU A 159 -5.22 3.45 -7.15
N ILE A 160 -5.68 2.44 -7.89
CA ILE A 160 -6.23 2.62 -9.24
C ILE A 160 -7.76 2.74 -9.19
N ARG A 161 -8.42 2.21 -8.12
CA ARG A 161 -9.89 2.18 -7.99
C ARG A 161 -10.61 1.47 -9.15
N ASN A 162 -9.92 0.55 -9.81
CA ASN A 162 -10.49 -0.30 -10.84
C ASN A 162 -11.06 -1.58 -10.22
N THR A 163 -12.27 -1.95 -10.59
CA THR A 163 -12.97 -3.17 -10.13
C THR A 163 -12.65 -4.40 -10.97
N GLU A 164 -11.89 -4.26 -12.05
CA GLU A 164 -11.42 -5.41 -12.82
C GLU A 164 -10.47 -6.29 -12.00
N GLY A 165 -10.61 -7.59 -12.13
CA GLY A 165 -9.71 -8.53 -11.46
C GLY A 165 -8.25 -8.38 -11.91
N ILE A 166 -7.32 -8.68 -10.99
CA ILE A 166 -5.87 -8.55 -11.22
C ILE A 166 -5.39 -9.27 -12.48
N THR A 167 -6.02 -10.38 -12.86
CA THR A 167 -5.71 -11.14 -14.08
C THR A 167 -5.94 -10.36 -15.37
N LYS A 168 -6.85 -9.37 -15.36
CA LYS A 168 -7.16 -8.54 -16.52
C LYS A 168 -6.34 -7.25 -16.58
N ILE A 169 -6.00 -6.70 -15.40
CA ILE A 169 -5.33 -5.39 -15.29
C ILE A 169 -3.79 -5.52 -15.16
N ARG A 170 -3.26 -6.66 -14.66
CA ARG A 170 -1.82 -6.85 -14.56
C ARG A 170 -1.10 -6.62 -15.90
N GLY A 171 0.10 -6.10 -15.83
CA GLY A 171 0.93 -5.86 -17.02
C GLY A 171 0.53 -4.66 -17.88
N LYS A 172 -0.52 -3.94 -17.51
CA LYS A 172 -0.95 -2.71 -18.18
C LYS A 172 -0.50 -1.50 -17.37
N TRP A 173 0.23 -0.59 -18.00
CA TRP A 173 0.61 0.68 -17.40
C TRP A 173 -0.60 1.60 -17.25
N VAL A 174 -0.75 2.19 -16.08
CA VAL A 174 -1.78 3.17 -15.74
C VAL A 174 -1.11 4.30 -14.99
N ASP A 175 -1.42 5.54 -15.31
CA ASP A 175 -0.94 6.68 -14.54
C ASP A 175 -1.91 6.96 -13.37
N ILE A 176 -1.39 7.01 -12.14
CA ILE A 176 -2.17 7.46 -10.98
C ILE A 176 -1.81 8.90 -10.64
N GLU A 177 -2.81 9.71 -10.32
CA GLU A 177 -2.62 11.10 -9.95
C GLU A 177 -2.55 11.29 -8.43
N ILE A 178 -1.48 11.91 -7.95
CA ILE A 178 -1.30 12.32 -6.56
C ILE A 178 -0.81 13.78 -6.56
N ASN A 179 -1.55 14.67 -5.93
CA ASN A 179 -1.22 16.11 -5.85
C ASN A 179 -0.87 16.73 -7.22
N LYS A 180 -1.69 16.46 -8.25
CA LYS A 180 -1.55 16.94 -9.64
C LYS A 180 -0.32 16.38 -10.38
N LYS A 181 0.39 15.42 -9.79
CA LYS A 181 1.48 14.71 -10.44
C LYS A 181 1.05 13.31 -10.84
N GLN A 182 1.45 12.90 -12.06
CA GLN A 182 1.18 11.56 -12.59
C GLN A 182 2.34 10.62 -12.25
N TYR A 183 2.01 9.41 -11.80
CA TYR A 183 2.96 8.36 -11.47
C TYR A 183 2.68 7.11 -12.30
N PRO A 184 3.55 6.73 -13.23
CA PRO A 184 3.44 5.49 -13.99
C PRO A 184 3.37 4.29 -13.05
N THR A 185 2.31 3.51 -13.14
CA THR A 185 1.98 2.44 -12.21
C THR A 185 1.67 1.16 -12.95
N LEU A 186 2.29 0.06 -12.53
CA LEU A 186 2.16 -1.26 -13.13
C LEU A 186 1.61 -2.27 -12.11
N PRO A 187 0.38 -2.77 -12.26
CA PRO A 187 -0.12 -3.89 -11.48
C PRO A 187 0.52 -5.21 -11.88
N THR A 188 0.84 -6.05 -10.90
CA THR A 188 1.29 -7.45 -11.10
C THR A 188 0.70 -8.37 -10.04
N PHE A 189 0.92 -9.69 -10.18
CA PHE A 189 0.49 -10.64 -9.17
C PHE A 189 1.27 -10.48 -7.85
N HIS A 190 0.58 -10.68 -6.73
CA HIS A 190 1.22 -10.73 -5.42
C HIS A 190 2.12 -11.98 -5.31
N PRO A 191 3.33 -11.90 -4.72
CA PRO A 191 4.21 -13.06 -4.58
C PRO A 191 3.56 -14.24 -3.84
N ALA A 192 2.72 -13.99 -2.82
CA ALA A 192 1.98 -15.05 -2.13
C ALA A 192 1.00 -15.80 -3.06
N PHE A 193 0.42 -15.15 -4.06
CA PHE A 193 -0.39 -15.82 -5.08
C PHE A 193 0.48 -16.69 -5.97
N LEU A 194 1.67 -16.24 -6.37
CA LEU A 194 2.60 -17.00 -7.19
C LEU A 194 3.19 -18.23 -6.49
N LEU A 195 3.24 -18.22 -5.15
CA LEU A 195 3.59 -19.41 -4.37
C LEU A 195 2.51 -20.50 -4.46
N ARG A 196 1.22 -20.09 -4.48
CA ARG A 196 0.09 -21.00 -4.61
C ARG A 196 -0.18 -21.42 -6.06
N GLN A 197 0.17 -20.58 -7.03
CA GLN A 197 -0.06 -20.75 -8.46
C GLN A 197 1.23 -20.52 -9.25
N PRO A 198 2.22 -21.46 -9.17
CA PRO A 198 3.53 -21.28 -9.79
C PRO A 198 3.51 -21.06 -11.30
N GLY A 199 2.52 -21.63 -12.00
CA GLY A 199 2.34 -21.44 -13.44
C GLY A 199 2.08 -20.00 -13.88
N GLN A 200 1.69 -19.13 -12.93
CA GLN A 200 1.44 -17.70 -13.19
C GLN A 200 2.73 -16.86 -13.15
N LYS A 201 3.87 -17.41 -12.71
CA LYS A 201 5.15 -16.68 -12.63
C LYS A 201 5.60 -16.14 -13.99
N LYS A 202 5.29 -16.83 -15.08
CA LYS A 202 5.61 -16.39 -16.45
C LYS A 202 5.01 -15.02 -16.76
N TYR A 203 3.81 -14.71 -16.26
CA TYR A 203 3.17 -13.44 -16.49
C TYR A 203 3.80 -12.32 -15.65
N SER A 204 4.11 -12.58 -14.38
CA SER A 204 4.85 -11.61 -13.57
C SER A 204 6.26 -11.36 -14.10
N TRP A 205 6.88 -12.35 -14.75
CA TRP A 205 8.15 -12.17 -15.45
C TRP A 205 8.04 -11.13 -16.58
N GLU A 206 6.97 -11.18 -17.40
CA GLU A 206 6.71 -10.16 -18.43
C GLU A 206 6.49 -8.77 -17.82
N ASP A 207 5.76 -8.68 -16.68
CA ASP A 207 5.54 -7.43 -15.96
C ASP A 207 6.86 -6.83 -15.47
N LEU A 208 7.74 -7.65 -14.88
CA LEU A 208 9.03 -7.21 -14.37
C LEU A 208 9.97 -6.74 -15.49
N LYS A 209 9.98 -7.41 -16.63
CA LYS A 209 10.72 -6.94 -17.82
C LYS A 209 10.21 -5.58 -18.30
N SER A 210 8.89 -5.39 -18.31
CA SER A 210 8.26 -4.11 -18.65
C SER A 210 8.64 -3.00 -17.66
N LEU A 211 8.66 -3.31 -16.34
CA LEU A 211 9.12 -2.39 -15.31
C LEU A 211 10.56 -1.96 -15.54
N LYS A 212 11.46 -2.92 -15.74
CA LYS A 212 12.89 -2.66 -16.00
C LYS A 212 13.06 -1.73 -17.21
N LYS A 213 12.44 -2.06 -18.33
CA LYS A 213 12.49 -1.25 -19.56
C LYS A 213 12.01 0.18 -19.32
N LYS A 214 10.94 0.38 -18.53
CA LYS A 214 10.36 1.70 -18.23
C LYS A 214 11.30 2.59 -17.43
N VAL A 215 12.10 2.02 -16.54
CA VAL A 215 13.00 2.79 -15.66
C VAL A 215 14.35 3.06 -16.33
N GLU A 216 14.78 2.19 -17.24
CA GLU A 216 16.04 2.35 -18.01
C GLU A 216 15.87 3.29 -19.22
N SER A 217 14.63 3.68 -19.60
CA SER A 217 14.32 4.62 -20.68
C SER A 217 14.26 6.07 -20.17
#